data_146dfb4c58486e30f597fe40e8d90558
#
_entry.id   146dfb4c58486e30f597fe40e8d90558
#
_cell.length_a   1.000
_cell.length_b   1.000
_cell.length_c   1.000
_cell.angle_alpha   90.00
_cell.angle_beta   90.00
_cell.angle_gamma   90.00
#
_symmetry.space_group_name_H-M   'P 1'
#
loop_
_entity.id
_entity.type
_entity.pdbx_description
1 polymer ?
#
loop_
_entity_poly.entity_id
_entity_poly.type
_entity_poly.pdbx_seq_one_letter_code
_entity_poly.pdbx_strand_id
1 'polypeptide(L)'
;MKLASIGIILLLPFLALSSTFAQTKQLVLPAGDIYELRVHCGAGSLYIITAEWRDEITVFADIEVEDLSPNDSQAFAKKNVALNIDKKGNRALLKSDLKRTFLHPVDARINLIIEVPKGVDVFIDDGSGPIHIQHFSGHLDIKDDSGLITVEKVVGNVRVADGSGKIIMEDILGNIEVKDGSGSIEVNKIRGDVRVTDGSGRISIQYVDGNVTVMDESGQIDINDITGNVLIRGPGTGELNIERIKGKVVTQN
;
A
#
# COMPACT_ATOMS: atom_id res chain seq x y z
N MET A 1 -29.90 -29.50 3.11
CA MET A 1 -28.53 -29.99 3.35
C MET A 1 -27.60 -28.88 2.85
N LYS A 2 -27.14 -28.00 3.76
CA LYS A 2 -26.22 -26.90 3.42
C LYS A 2 -24.77 -27.43 3.56
N LEU A 3 -24.09 -27.52 2.44
CA LEU A 3 -22.63 -27.80 2.42
C LEU A 3 -21.91 -26.55 2.93
N ALA A 4 -21.24 -26.66 4.06
CA ALA A 4 -20.33 -25.65 4.55
C ALA A 4 -19.06 -25.72 3.70
N SER A 5 -18.77 -24.65 2.97
CA SER A 5 -17.51 -24.47 2.26
C SER A 5 -16.42 -24.14 3.27
N ILE A 6 -15.50 -25.06 3.45
CA ILE A 6 -14.30 -24.87 4.28
C ILE A 6 -13.34 -24.02 3.45
N GLY A 7 -13.22 -22.74 3.80
CA GLY A 7 -12.19 -21.87 3.25
C GLY A 7 -10.81 -22.35 3.73
N ILE A 8 -9.96 -22.72 2.79
CA ILE A 8 -8.56 -23.09 3.07
C ILE A 8 -7.83 -21.78 3.38
N ILE A 9 -7.53 -21.55 4.65
CA ILE A 9 -6.58 -20.52 5.08
C ILE A 9 -5.19 -21.01 4.71
N LEU A 10 -4.59 -20.42 3.71
CA LEU A 10 -3.19 -20.65 3.35
C LEU A 10 -2.31 -19.94 4.40
N LEU A 11 -2.00 -20.62 5.48
CA LEU A 11 -0.97 -20.20 6.41
C LEU A 11 0.39 -20.39 5.71
N LEU A 12 0.97 -19.30 5.22
CA LEU A 12 2.38 -19.29 4.83
C LEU A 12 3.24 -19.39 6.09
N PRO A 13 4.15 -20.38 6.20
CA PRO A 13 5.04 -20.45 7.35
C PRO A 13 6.10 -19.36 7.25
N PHE A 14 6.01 -18.37 8.12
CA PHE A 14 7.11 -17.45 8.39
C PHE A 14 8.17 -18.20 9.19
N LEU A 15 9.29 -18.55 8.57
CA LEU A 15 10.48 -19.05 9.27
C LEU A 15 11.28 -17.83 9.74
N ALA A 16 11.05 -17.39 10.97
CA ALA A 16 11.93 -16.46 11.65
C ALA A 16 12.75 -17.21 12.70
N LEU A 17 14.06 -17.30 12.49
CA LEU A 17 15.06 -17.73 13.46
C LEU A 17 15.59 -16.51 14.22
N SER A 18 14.75 -15.89 15.02
CA SER A 18 15.13 -14.96 16.08
C SER A 18 14.12 -15.11 17.20
N SER A 19 14.53 -14.94 18.44
CA SER A 19 13.66 -15.02 19.61
C SER A 19 12.74 -13.80 19.69
N THR A 20 11.88 -13.64 18.70
CA THR A 20 10.89 -12.58 18.60
C THR A 20 9.62 -13.07 19.27
N PHE A 21 9.15 -12.37 20.27
CA PHE A 21 7.84 -12.63 20.86
C PHE A 21 6.79 -11.99 19.95
N ALA A 22 5.89 -12.81 19.40
CA ALA A 22 4.77 -12.35 18.60
C ALA A 22 3.45 -12.51 19.39
N GLN A 23 2.65 -11.45 19.43
CA GLN A 23 1.30 -11.47 19.96
C GLN A 23 0.32 -11.13 18.85
N THR A 24 -0.52 -12.09 18.47
CA THR A 24 -1.57 -11.88 17.47
C THR A 24 -2.83 -11.33 18.11
N LYS A 25 -3.42 -10.30 17.53
CA LYS A 25 -4.74 -9.75 17.88
C LYS A 25 -5.62 -9.74 16.63
N GLN A 26 -6.90 -9.99 16.83
CA GLN A 26 -7.91 -9.86 15.78
C GLN A 26 -8.94 -8.80 16.18
N LEU A 27 -9.25 -7.89 15.24
CA LEU A 27 -10.35 -6.94 15.37
C LEU A 27 -11.34 -7.21 14.24
N VAL A 28 -12.64 -7.09 14.54
CA VAL A 28 -13.70 -7.28 13.55
C VAL A 28 -14.69 -6.13 13.69
N LEU A 29 -15.07 -5.52 12.57
CA LEU A 29 -16.05 -4.45 12.51
C LEU A 29 -17.08 -4.76 11.42
N PRO A 30 -18.39 -4.90 11.74
CA PRO A 30 -19.44 -5.01 10.74
C PRO A 30 -19.43 -3.81 9.79
N ALA A 31 -19.47 -4.07 8.48
CA ALA A 31 -19.22 -3.07 7.44
C ALA A 31 -20.42 -2.78 6.53
N GLY A 32 -21.63 -3.28 6.84
CA GLY A 32 -22.78 -3.19 5.94
C GLY A 32 -23.18 -1.77 5.48
N ASP A 33 -22.76 -0.73 6.18
CA ASP A 33 -22.98 0.69 5.84
C ASP A 33 -21.67 1.51 5.84
N ILE A 34 -20.52 0.84 5.79
CA ILE A 34 -19.19 1.46 5.70
C ILE A 34 -18.78 1.53 4.24
N TYR A 35 -18.45 2.74 3.78
CA TYR A 35 -17.95 3.00 2.42
C TYR A 35 -16.48 3.44 2.40
N GLU A 36 -15.91 3.72 3.58
CA GLU A 36 -14.55 4.23 3.71
C GLU A 36 -13.85 3.61 4.91
N LEU A 37 -12.65 3.09 4.72
CA LEU A 37 -11.73 2.68 5.77
C LEU A 37 -10.53 3.62 5.77
N ARG A 38 -10.26 4.25 6.91
CA ARG A 38 -9.00 4.97 7.15
C ARG A 38 -8.09 4.15 8.02
N VAL A 39 -6.85 3.95 7.56
CA VAL A 39 -5.80 3.22 8.24
C VAL A 39 -4.71 4.20 8.62
N HIS A 40 -4.44 4.36 9.92
CA HIS A 40 -3.26 5.05 10.43
C HIS A 40 -2.34 4.02 11.06
N CYS A 41 -1.18 3.83 10.50
CA CYS A 41 -0.18 2.90 10.98
C CYS A 41 1.21 3.57 10.98
N GLY A 42 2.15 2.95 11.66
CA GLY A 42 3.51 3.48 11.81
C GLY A 42 4.53 2.47 11.32
N ALA A 43 5.23 1.81 12.24
CA ALA A 43 6.23 0.81 11.89
C ALA A 43 5.62 -0.60 11.80
N GLY A 44 5.92 -1.31 10.74
CA GLY A 44 5.47 -2.68 10.47
C GLY A 44 5.00 -2.84 9.03
N SER A 45 4.61 -4.05 8.65
CA SER A 45 4.08 -4.33 7.33
C SER A 45 2.56 -4.17 7.29
N LEU A 46 2.04 -3.65 6.17
CA LEU A 46 0.61 -3.54 5.92
C LEU A 46 0.24 -4.38 4.70
N TYR A 47 -0.64 -5.35 4.88
CA TYR A 47 -1.22 -6.14 3.79
C TYR A 47 -2.73 -5.93 3.73
N ILE A 48 -3.26 -5.58 2.55
CA ILE A 48 -4.71 -5.37 2.34
C ILE A 48 -5.21 -6.20 1.17
N ILE A 49 -6.35 -6.85 1.39
CA ILE A 49 -7.04 -7.67 0.40
C ILE A 49 -8.55 -7.47 0.48
N THR A 50 -9.24 -7.61 -0.65
CA THR A 50 -10.72 -7.66 -0.65
C THR A 50 -11.23 -9.04 -0.21
N ALA A 51 -12.14 -9.03 0.74
CA ALA A 51 -12.92 -10.19 1.15
C ALA A 51 -14.25 -10.21 0.41
N GLU A 52 -14.34 -10.98 -0.69
CA GLU A 52 -15.49 -10.92 -1.63
C GLU A 52 -16.85 -11.29 -1.00
N TRP A 53 -16.86 -12.08 0.07
CA TRP A 53 -18.07 -12.69 0.64
C TRP A 53 -18.34 -12.31 2.10
N ARG A 54 -17.69 -11.26 2.60
CA ARG A 54 -17.84 -10.81 3.99
C ARG A 54 -18.42 -9.41 4.04
N ASP A 55 -19.31 -9.20 5.01
CA ASP A 55 -19.88 -7.88 5.33
C ASP A 55 -19.21 -7.27 6.57
N GLU A 56 -17.91 -7.56 6.74
CA GLU A 56 -17.13 -7.10 7.89
C GLU A 56 -15.70 -6.77 7.47
N ILE A 57 -15.10 -5.76 8.11
CA ILE A 57 -13.67 -5.49 8.06
C ILE A 57 -13.02 -6.33 9.15
N THR A 58 -12.06 -7.19 8.76
CA THR A 58 -11.28 -8.00 9.68
C THR A 58 -9.84 -7.53 9.67
N VAL A 59 -9.26 -7.29 10.84
CA VAL A 59 -7.87 -6.90 11.02
C VAL A 59 -7.17 -7.96 11.85
N PHE A 60 -6.12 -8.55 11.32
CA PHE A 60 -5.17 -9.37 12.05
C PHE A 60 -3.92 -8.53 12.28
N ALA A 61 -3.51 -8.42 13.53
CA ALA A 61 -2.32 -7.68 13.92
C ALA A 61 -1.35 -8.60 14.63
N ASP A 62 -0.14 -8.69 14.09
CA ASP A 62 0.97 -9.41 14.71
C ASP A 62 1.95 -8.40 15.30
N ILE A 63 2.08 -8.41 16.64
CA ILE A 63 2.89 -7.48 17.39
C ILE A 63 4.21 -8.16 17.71
N GLU A 64 5.28 -7.71 17.07
CA GLU A 64 6.63 -8.19 17.27
C GLU A 64 7.39 -7.25 18.17
N VAL A 65 8.12 -7.80 19.15
CA VAL A 65 8.98 -7.07 20.06
C VAL A 65 10.32 -7.79 20.13
N GLU A 66 11.39 -7.11 19.78
CA GLU A 66 12.74 -7.67 19.77
C GLU A 66 13.46 -7.40 21.10
N ASP A 67 14.47 -8.23 21.42
CA ASP A 67 15.39 -8.07 22.54
C ASP A 67 14.78 -8.05 23.96
N LEU A 68 13.53 -8.48 24.12
CA LEU A 68 12.88 -8.63 25.41
C LEU A 68 12.54 -10.10 25.71
N SER A 69 12.46 -10.44 27.00
CA SER A 69 11.89 -11.72 27.40
C SER A 69 10.40 -11.81 27.05
N PRO A 70 9.80 -13.00 26.88
CA PRO A 70 8.37 -13.14 26.56
C PRO A 70 7.45 -12.37 27.53
N ASN A 71 7.75 -12.37 28.83
CA ASN A 71 6.95 -11.67 29.83
C ASN A 71 7.08 -10.16 29.70
N ASP A 72 8.29 -9.65 29.45
CA ASP A 72 8.54 -8.21 29.26
C ASP A 72 7.93 -7.71 27.93
N SER A 73 8.01 -8.51 26.87
CA SER A 73 7.37 -8.21 25.59
C SER A 73 5.85 -8.10 25.72
N GLN A 74 5.22 -9.01 26.46
CA GLN A 74 3.78 -8.94 26.72
C GLN A 74 3.43 -7.69 27.55
N ALA A 75 4.21 -7.37 28.56
CA ALA A 75 4.02 -6.17 29.37
C ALA A 75 4.22 -4.89 28.54
N PHE A 76 5.24 -4.88 27.67
CA PHE A 76 5.49 -3.79 26.73
C PHE A 76 4.32 -3.60 25.77
N ALA A 77 3.87 -4.66 25.09
CA ALA A 77 2.77 -4.61 24.13
C ALA A 77 1.47 -4.10 24.79
N LYS A 78 1.16 -4.58 26.00
CA LYS A 78 -0.02 -4.13 26.77
C LYS A 78 0.02 -2.62 27.09
N LYS A 79 1.20 -2.07 27.34
CA LYS A 79 1.38 -0.67 27.77
C LYS A 79 1.52 0.30 26.58
N ASN A 80 2.20 -0.14 25.52
CA ASN A 80 2.68 0.75 24.47
C ASN A 80 1.98 0.57 23.11
N VAL A 81 1.24 -0.53 22.88
CA VAL A 81 0.49 -0.74 21.65
C VAL A 81 -0.90 -0.14 21.74
N ALA A 82 -1.19 0.80 20.86
CA ALA A 82 -2.54 1.29 20.60
C ALA A 82 -3.05 0.67 19.29
N LEU A 83 -3.99 -0.28 19.41
CA LEU A 83 -4.62 -0.92 18.26
C LEU A 83 -6.13 -0.95 18.48
N ASN A 84 -6.86 -0.23 17.65
CA ASN A 84 -8.33 -0.17 17.69
C ASN A 84 -8.91 0.13 16.32
N ILE A 85 -10.13 -0.35 16.10
CA ILE A 85 -10.96 0.00 14.94
C ILE A 85 -12.29 0.56 15.44
N ASP A 86 -12.62 1.79 15.02
CA ASP A 86 -13.80 2.50 15.42
C ASP A 86 -14.67 2.86 14.22
N LYS A 87 -16.00 2.82 14.39
CA LYS A 87 -16.96 3.31 13.40
C LYS A 87 -17.41 4.72 13.73
N LYS A 88 -17.39 5.60 12.71
CA LYS A 88 -17.91 6.98 12.78
C LYS A 88 -18.79 7.24 11.55
N GLY A 89 -20.11 7.10 11.71
CA GLY A 89 -21.04 7.17 10.59
C GLY A 89 -20.78 6.02 9.61
N ASN A 90 -20.52 6.35 8.35
CA ASN A 90 -20.21 5.40 7.27
C ASN A 90 -18.70 5.19 7.05
N ARG A 91 -17.87 5.56 8.01
CA ARG A 91 -16.42 5.42 7.99
C ARG A 91 -15.95 4.50 9.11
N ALA A 92 -14.94 3.68 8.81
CA ALA A 92 -14.14 2.99 9.78
C ALA A 92 -12.80 3.70 9.95
N LEU A 93 -12.29 3.75 11.18
CA LEU A 93 -10.97 4.29 11.50
C LEU A 93 -10.18 3.23 12.25
N LEU A 94 -9.17 2.66 11.59
CA LEU A 94 -8.18 1.78 12.20
C LEU A 94 -6.98 2.62 12.62
N LYS A 95 -6.59 2.49 13.87
CA LYS A 95 -5.34 3.07 14.41
C LYS A 95 -4.45 1.96 14.92
N SER A 96 -3.21 1.96 14.46
CA SER A 96 -2.16 1.07 14.90
C SER A 96 -0.92 1.90 15.18
N ASP A 97 -0.59 2.09 16.44
CA ASP A 97 0.50 2.98 16.88
C ASP A 97 1.29 2.35 18.02
N LEU A 98 2.59 2.65 18.04
CA LEU A 98 3.51 2.29 19.10
C LEU A 98 3.93 3.55 19.85
N LYS A 99 3.59 3.64 21.14
CA LYS A 99 4.08 4.72 22.00
C LYS A 99 5.58 4.59 22.15
N ARG A 100 6.34 5.52 21.56
CA ARG A 100 7.79 5.57 21.68
C ARG A 100 8.18 5.97 23.12
N THR A 101 9.03 5.18 23.75
CA THR A 101 9.59 5.47 25.05
C THR A 101 11.02 5.98 24.86
N PHE A 102 11.29 7.22 25.21
CA PHE A 102 12.60 7.87 24.99
C PHE A 102 13.76 7.26 25.82
N LEU A 103 13.45 6.56 26.91
CA LEU A 103 14.48 6.08 27.85
C LEU A 103 15.13 4.75 27.45
N HIS A 104 14.44 3.91 26.72
CA HIS A 104 14.96 2.64 26.19
C HIS A 104 14.26 2.38 24.85
N PRO A 105 14.91 2.62 23.70
CA PRO A 105 14.35 2.29 22.41
C PRO A 105 14.22 0.76 22.33
N VAL A 106 13.00 0.27 22.34
CA VAL A 106 12.67 -1.13 22.05
C VAL A 106 12.28 -1.20 20.58
N ASP A 107 12.91 -2.10 19.84
CA ASP A 107 12.52 -2.37 18.47
C ASP A 107 11.23 -3.18 18.50
N ALA A 108 10.16 -2.55 18.06
CA ALA A 108 8.84 -3.15 18.01
C ALA A 108 8.09 -2.70 16.77
N ARG A 109 7.30 -3.62 16.20
CA ARG A 109 6.51 -3.38 15.00
C ARG A 109 5.14 -4.04 15.09
N ILE A 110 4.18 -3.52 14.36
CA ILE A 110 2.83 -4.07 14.27
C ILE A 110 2.55 -4.39 12.81
N ASN A 111 2.60 -5.67 12.47
CA ASN A 111 2.27 -6.14 11.13
C ASN A 111 0.75 -6.32 11.02
N LEU A 112 0.15 -5.73 10.00
CA LEU A 112 -1.29 -5.74 9.80
C LEU A 112 -1.67 -6.53 8.55
N ILE A 113 -2.67 -7.39 8.67
CA ILE A 113 -3.41 -7.96 7.54
C ILE A 113 -4.85 -7.49 7.67
N ILE A 114 -5.35 -6.81 6.64
CA ILE A 114 -6.70 -6.24 6.63
C ILE A 114 -7.50 -6.84 5.49
N GLU A 115 -8.57 -7.52 5.84
CA GLU A 115 -9.59 -7.99 4.91
C GLU A 115 -10.71 -6.96 4.85
N VAL A 116 -10.98 -6.43 3.65
CA VAL A 116 -11.94 -5.34 3.43
C VAL A 116 -13.05 -5.82 2.49
N PRO A 117 -14.33 -5.59 2.78
CA PRO A 117 -15.41 -5.89 1.84
C PRO A 117 -15.26 -5.16 0.51
N LYS A 118 -15.79 -5.75 -0.55
CA LYS A 118 -15.79 -5.15 -1.88
C LYS A 118 -16.53 -3.79 -1.88
N GLY A 119 -15.92 -2.80 -2.54
CA GLY A 119 -16.51 -1.46 -2.72
C GLY A 119 -16.31 -0.51 -1.55
N VAL A 120 -15.52 -0.90 -0.55
CA VAL A 120 -15.06 0.03 0.49
C VAL A 120 -13.77 0.69 0.01
N ASP A 121 -13.75 2.02 -0.03
CA ASP A 121 -12.56 2.79 -0.37
C ASP A 121 -11.59 2.79 0.82
N VAL A 122 -10.27 2.74 0.54
CA VAL A 122 -9.25 2.68 1.58
C VAL A 122 -8.30 3.87 1.48
N PHE A 123 -8.12 4.54 2.62
CA PHE A 123 -7.17 5.63 2.81
C PHE A 123 -6.13 5.21 3.83
N ILE A 124 -4.86 5.23 3.44
CA ILE A 124 -3.73 4.81 4.25
C ILE A 124 -2.86 6.03 4.54
N ASP A 125 -2.47 6.18 5.81
CA ASP A 125 -1.47 7.13 6.30
C ASP A 125 -0.47 6.31 7.10
N ASP A 126 0.64 5.94 6.46
CA ASP A 126 1.71 5.10 7.03
C ASP A 126 2.99 5.89 7.23
N GLY A 127 3.79 5.47 8.17
CA GLY A 127 5.09 6.09 8.45
C GLY A 127 6.25 5.35 7.83
N SER A 128 6.24 4.03 7.93
CA SER A 128 7.34 3.23 7.38
C SER A 128 7.05 1.73 7.43
N GLY A 129 7.57 1.04 6.47
CA GLY A 129 7.45 -0.39 6.31
C GLY A 129 6.87 -0.76 4.95
N PRO A 130 6.81 -2.03 4.62
CA PRO A 130 6.25 -2.43 3.33
C PRO A 130 4.72 -2.39 3.36
N ILE A 131 4.14 -1.75 2.34
CA ILE A 131 2.70 -1.78 2.04
C ILE A 131 2.48 -2.71 0.86
N HIS A 132 1.65 -3.71 1.03
CA HIS A 132 1.26 -4.62 -0.04
C HIS A 132 -0.26 -4.71 -0.16
N ILE A 133 -0.80 -4.31 -1.30
CA ILE A 133 -2.23 -4.35 -1.59
C ILE A 133 -2.44 -5.24 -2.81
N GLN A 134 -3.26 -6.28 -2.63
CA GLN A 134 -3.47 -7.27 -3.68
C GLN A 134 -4.95 -7.67 -3.79
N HIS A 135 -5.42 -7.92 -5.04
CA HIS A 135 -6.81 -8.33 -5.30
C HIS A 135 -7.83 -7.40 -4.63
N PHE A 136 -7.66 -6.10 -4.82
CA PHE A 136 -8.49 -5.10 -4.17
C PHE A 136 -9.55 -4.52 -5.13
N SER A 137 -10.75 -4.23 -4.58
CA SER A 137 -11.84 -3.63 -5.33
C SER A 137 -12.44 -2.45 -4.57
N GLY A 138 -12.07 -1.24 -4.98
CA GLY A 138 -12.38 0.05 -4.39
C GLY A 138 -11.32 1.07 -4.80
N HIS A 139 -11.47 2.32 -4.36
CA HIS A 139 -10.43 3.34 -4.55
C HIS A 139 -9.40 3.27 -3.44
N LEU A 140 -8.13 3.51 -3.80
CA LEU A 140 -7.00 3.54 -2.89
C LEU A 140 -6.38 4.94 -2.87
N ASP A 141 -6.15 5.46 -1.67
CA ASP A 141 -5.36 6.68 -1.44
C ASP A 141 -4.31 6.36 -0.37
N ILE A 142 -3.04 6.32 -0.78
CA ILE A 142 -1.90 5.90 0.05
C ILE A 142 -1.00 7.09 0.25
N LYS A 143 -0.75 7.43 1.50
CA LYS A 143 0.30 8.34 1.91
C LYS A 143 1.29 7.57 2.76
N ASP A 144 2.56 7.55 2.35
CA ASP A 144 3.66 6.90 3.05
C ASP A 144 4.86 7.86 3.16
N ASP A 145 5.61 7.74 4.23
CA ASP A 145 6.86 8.52 4.36
C ASP A 145 8.04 7.74 3.75
N SER A 146 8.05 6.40 3.89
CA SER A 146 9.11 5.57 3.32
C SER A 146 8.82 4.07 3.36
N GLY A 147 9.22 3.35 2.33
CA GLY A 147 9.12 1.90 2.29
C GLY A 147 8.95 1.35 0.88
N LEU A 148 8.59 0.08 0.81
CA LEU A 148 8.17 -0.55 -0.44
C LEU A 148 6.65 -0.53 -0.52
N ILE A 149 6.12 0.13 -1.55
CA ILE A 149 4.69 0.08 -1.86
C ILE A 149 4.47 -0.85 -3.06
N THR A 150 3.69 -1.89 -2.87
CA THR A 150 3.29 -2.81 -3.94
C THR A 150 1.76 -2.84 -4.04
N VAL A 151 1.23 -2.51 -5.22
CA VAL A 151 -0.21 -2.50 -5.52
C VAL A 151 -0.48 -3.34 -6.75
N GLU A 152 -1.19 -4.45 -6.57
CA GLU A 152 -1.40 -5.44 -7.63
C GLU A 152 -2.87 -5.86 -7.75
N LYS A 153 -3.34 -6.06 -8.99
CA LYS A 153 -4.67 -6.59 -9.30
C LYS A 153 -5.78 -5.79 -8.62
N VAL A 154 -5.83 -4.50 -8.91
CA VAL A 154 -6.79 -3.56 -8.34
C VAL A 154 -7.85 -3.18 -9.37
N VAL A 155 -9.11 -3.15 -8.93
CA VAL A 155 -10.23 -2.59 -9.68
C VAL A 155 -10.68 -1.32 -8.97
N GLY A 156 -10.21 -0.17 -9.44
CA GLY A 156 -10.45 1.16 -8.87
C GLY A 156 -9.29 2.11 -9.15
N ASN A 157 -9.47 3.38 -8.84
CA ASN A 157 -8.39 4.36 -8.99
C ASN A 157 -7.41 4.25 -7.83
N VAL A 158 -6.13 4.48 -8.12
CA VAL A 158 -5.05 4.43 -7.13
C VAL A 158 -4.33 5.75 -7.10
N ARG A 159 -4.22 6.36 -5.92
CA ARG A 159 -3.38 7.51 -5.65
C ARG A 159 -2.33 7.13 -4.62
N VAL A 160 -1.07 7.50 -4.89
CA VAL A 160 0.05 7.33 -3.96
C VAL A 160 0.79 8.66 -3.81
N ALA A 161 1.07 9.02 -2.56
CA ALA A 161 2.00 10.08 -2.20
C ALA A 161 3.06 9.48 -1.28
N ASP A 162 4.27 9.29 -1.78
CA ASP A 162 5.40 8.71 -1.05
C ASP A 162 6.53 9.71 -0.86
N GLY A 163 7.22 9.62 0.25
CA GLY A 163 8.42 10.41 0.51
C GLY A 163 9.66 9.79 -0.12
N SER A 164 9.81 8.47 0.03
CA SER A 164 10.94 7.75 -0.54
C SER A 164 10.76 6.24 -0.51
N GLY A 165 11.26 5.55 -1.51
CA GLY A 165 11.23 4.11 -1.55
C GLY A 165 11.00 3.56 -2.95
N LYS A 166 10.51 2.36 -3.01
CA LYS A 166 10.15 1.74 -4.28
C LYS A 166 8.63 1.60 -4.39
N ILE A 167 8.06 2.07 -5.48
CA ILE A 167 6.64 1.92 -5.80
C ILE A 167 6.49 0.96 -6.97
N ILE A 168 5.70 -0.10 -6.79
CA ILE A 168 5.36 -1.08 -7.82
C ILE A 168 3.85 -1.13 -7.98
N MET A 169 3.37 -0.90 -9.20
CA MET A 169 1.96 -0.99 -9.55
C MET A 169 1.76 -1.93 -10.74
N GLU A 170 0.98 -2.97 -10.57
CA GLU A 170 0.75 -3.94 -11.62
C GLU A 170 -0.72 -4.38 -11.72
N ASP A 171 -1.22 -4.53 -12.95
CA ASP A 171 -2.55 -5.06 -13.28
C ASP A 171 -3.68 -4.26 -12.60
N ILE A 172 -3.76 -2.98 -12.94
CA ILE A 172 -4.76 -2.06 -12.38
C ILE A 172 -5.77 -1.65 -13.44
N LEU A 173 -7.06 -1.83 -13.10
CA LEU A 173 -8.18 -1.34 -13.86
C LEU A 173 -8.71 -0.05 -13.22
N GLY A 174 -8.18 1.08 -13.65
CA GLY A 174 -8.47 2.43 -13.13
C GLY A 174 -7.33 3.38 -13.41
N ASN A 175 -7.50 4.64 -13.03
CA ASN A 175 -6.47 5.65 -13.20
C ASN A 175 -5.48 5.62 -12.03
N ILE A 176 -4.23 5.98 -12.34
CA ILE A 176 -3.14 6.04 -11.39
C ILE A 176 -2.63 7.48 -11.28
N GLU A 177 -2.44 7.95 -10.05
CA GLU A 177 -1.71 9.18 -9.74
C GLU A 177 -0.63 8.85 -8.70
N VAL A 178 0.64 9.07 -9.05
CA VAL A 178 1.80 8.91 -8.15
C VAL A 178 2.47 10.26 -7.96
N LYS A 179 2.77 10.57 -6.70
CA LYS A 179 3.68 11.66 -6.30
C LYS A 179 4.75 11.05 -5.42
N ASP A 180 5.98 11.05 -5.87
CA ASP A 180 7.12 10.53 -5.13
C ASP A 180 8.20 11.60 -4.94
N GLY A 181 8.85 11.57 -3.79
CA GLY A 181 10.00 12.44 -3.54
C GLY A 181 11.28 11.86 -4.08
N SER A 182 11.50 10.56 -3.90
CA SER A 182 12.69 9.87 -4.42
C SER A 182 12.56 8.36 -4.36
N GLY A 183 13.11 7.68 -5.34
CA GLY A 183 13.15 6.23 -5.37
C GLY A 183 12.94 5.67 -6.77
N SER A 184 12.33 4.52 -6.86
CA SER A 184 12.01 3.94 -8.15
C SER A 184 10.50 3.68 -8.29
N ILE A 185 9.95 4.04 -9.43
CA ILE A 185 8.54 3.86 -9.76
C ILE A 185 8.44 2.86 -10.92
N GLU A 186 7.76 1.75 -10.71
CA GLU A 186 7.47 0.74 -11.71
C GLU A 186 5.95 0.62 -11.91
N VAL A 187 5.47 0.89 -13.11
CA VAL A 187 4.03 0.83 -13.47
C VAL A 187 3.86 -0.10 -14.67
N ASN A 188 3.04 -1.13 -14.51
CA ASN A 188 2.90 -2.18 -15.52
C ASN A 188 1.45 -2.64 -15.67
N LYS A 189 0.98 -2.85 -16.91
CA LYS A 189 -0.36 -3.39 -17.23
C LYS A 189 -1.51 -2.56 -16.64
N ILE A 190 -1.65 -1.32 -17.06
CA ILE A 190 -2.69 -0.43 -16.59
C ILE A 190 -3.76 -0.23 -17.65
N ARG A 191 -5.03 -0.31 -17.26
CA ARG A 191 -6.17 0.11 -18.07
C ARG A 191 -6.78 1.38 -17.49
N GLY A 192 -6.28 2.52 -17.94
CA GLY A 192 -6.61 3.85 -17.47
C GLY A 192 -5.45 4.80 -17.69
N ASP A 193 -5.62 6.06 -17.30
CA ASP A 193 -4.60 7.08 -17.41
C ASP A 193 -3.59 6.99 -16.26
N VAL A 194 -2.31 7.25 -16.57
CA VAL A 194 -1.22 7.24 -15.60
C VAL A 194 -0.64 8.64 -15.50
N ARG A 195 -0.57 9.19 -14.28
CA ARG A 195 0.13 10.42 -13.96
C ARG A 195 1.18 10.17 -12.90
N VAL A 196 2.42 10.53 -13.20
CA VAL A 196 3.55 10.43 -12.27
C VAL A 196 4.18 11.81 -12.09
N THR A 197 4.44 12.18 -10.85
CA THR A 197 5.25 13.33 -10.47
C THR A 197 6.35 12.83 -9.55
N ASP A 198 7.60 12.93 -9.94
CA ASP A 198 8.75 12.45 -9.19
C ASP A 198 9.79 13.58 -8.99
N GLY A 199 10.44 13.56 -7.84
CA GLY A 199 11.59 14.45 -7.58
C GLY A 199 12.89 13.85 -8.11
N SER A 200 13.13 12.55 -7.85
CA SER A 200 14.33 11.89 -8.36
C SER A 200 14.26 10.37 -8.30
N GLY A 201 14.77 9.73 -9.32
CA GLY A 201 14.87 8.28 -9.34
C GLY A 201 14.69 7.69 -10.73
N ARG A 202 14.25 6.46 -10.77
CA ARG A 202 13.96 5.79 -12.03
C ARG A 202 12.46 5.59 -12.18
N ILE A 203 11.91 6.02 -13.29
CA ILE A 203 10.52 5.79 -13.67
C ILE A 203 10.48 4.79 -14.82
N SER A 204 9.76 3.68 -14.65
CA SER A 204 9.49 2.69 -15.69
C SER A 204 7.99 2.49 -15.84
N ILE A 205 7.43 2.80 -17.00
CA ILE A 205 5.99 2.68 -17.30
C ILE A 205 5.81 1.84 -18.55
N GLN A 206 5.08 0.73 -18.41
CA GLN A 206 4.89 -0.20 -19.52
C GLN A 206 3.46 -0.73 -19.61
N TYR A 207 2.99 -1.00 -20.83
CA TYR A 207 1.69 -1.61 -21.13
C TYR A 207 0.51 -0.82 -20.53
N VAL A 208 0.37 0.46 -20.94
CA VAL A 208 -0.74 1.30 -20.52
C VAL A 208 -1.76 1.44 -21.64
N ASP A 209 -3.00 1.05 -21.33
CA ASP A 209 -4.17 1.32 -22.18
C ASP A 209 -4.84 2.62 -21.69
N GLY A 210 -4.26 3.74 -22.08
CA GLY A 210 -4.61 5.10 -21.68
C GLY A 210 -3.49 6.09 -21.97
N ASN A 211 -3.59 7.32 -21.44
CA ASN A 211 -2.59 8.35 -21.59
C ASN A 211 -1.57 8.29 -20.42
N VAL A 212 -0.35 8.74 -20.71
CA VAL A 212 0.71 8.84 -19.70
C VAL A 212 1.17 10.29 -19.59
N THR A 213 1.22 10.81 -18.38
CA THR A 213 1.81 12.11 -18.07
C THR A 213 2.88 11.93 -17.01
N VAL A 214 4.11 12.34 -17.31
CA VAL A 214 5.23 12.30 -16.35
C VAL A 214 5.75 13.73 -16.15
N MET A 215 5.96 14.10 -14.90
CA MET A 215 6.74 15.25 -14.46
C MET A 215 7.86 14.73 -13.58
N ASP A 216 9.12 14.97 -13.97
CA ASP A 216 10.28 14.49 -13.25
C ASP A 216 11.34 15.61 -13.17
N GLU A 217 11.94 15.78 -11.98
CA GLU A 217 13.02 16.76 -11.80
C GLU A 217 14.38 16.16 -12.16
N SER A 218 14.60 14.86 -11.87
CA SER A 218 15.84 14.17 -12.23
C SER A 218 15.75 12.66 -12.15
N GLY A 219 16.23 11.96 -13.17
CA GLY A 219 16.28 10.52 -13.17
C GLY A 219 16.15 9.94 -14.57
N GLN A 220 16.10 8.62 -14.62
CA GLN A 220 15.88 7.89 -15.86
C GLN A 220 14.39 7.64 -16.07
N ILE A 221 13.89 7.90 -17.26
CA ILE A 221 12.50 7.66 -17.65
C ILE A 221 12.46 6.65 -18.80
N ASP A 222 11.82 5.52 -18.56
CA ASP A 222 11.58 4.48 -19.57
C ASP A 222 10.06 4.30 -19.77
N ILE A 223 9.54 4.58 -20.95
CA ILE A 223 8.11 4.48 -21.28
C ILE A 223 7.91 3.61 -22.52
N ASN A 224 7.14 2.54 -22.36
CA ASN A 224 6.95 1.55 -23.43
C ASN A 224 5.51 1.08 -23.57
N ASP A 225 5.09 0.77 -24.81
CA ASP A 225 3.80 0.11 -25.10
C ASP A 225 2.58 0.88 -24.58
N ILE A 226 2.42 2.14 -24.99
CA ILE A 226 1.32 3.01 -24.59
C ILE A 226 0.32 3.15 -25.73
N THR A 227 -0.97 2.96 -25.47
CA THR A 227 -2.02 3.12 -26.50
C THR A 227 -2.46 4.56 -26.69
N GLY A 228 -2.39 5.39 -25.65
CA GLY A 228 -2.73 6.82 -25.67
C GLY A 228 -1.56 7.74 -25.97
N ASN A 229 -1.69 8.99 -25.53
CA ASN A 229 -0.66 10.01 -25.68
C ASN A 229 0.33 9.97 -24.50
N VAL A 230 1.56 10.41 -24.75
CA VAL A 230 2.60 10.61 -23.74
C VAL A 230 2.98 12.06 -23.65
N LEU A 231 2.88 12.64 -22.46
CA LEU A 231 3.31 14.00 -22.14
C LEU A 231 4.39 13.94 -21.05
N ILE A 232 5.58 14.41 -21.38
CA ILE A 232 6.69 14.57 -20.43
C ILE A 232 6.91 16.06 -20.17
N ARG A 233 6.99 16.44 -18.90
CA ARG A 233 7.30 17.80 -18.47
C ARG A 233 8.49 17.78 -17.52
N GLY A 234 9.49 18.64 -17.79
CA GLY A 234 10.72 18.67 -17.02
C GLY A 234 11.40 17.30 -16.98
N PRO A 235 11.88 16.76 -18.12
CA PRO A 235 12.45 15.40 -18.15
C PRO A 235 13.76 15.28 -17.36
N GLY A 236 14.11 16.27 -16.56
CA GLY A 236 15.32 16.26 -15.76
C GLY A 236 16.59 16.21 -16.59
N THR A 237 17.65 15.68 -15.99
CA THR A 237 18.98 15.52 -16.64
C THR A 237 19.29 14.04 -16.96
N GLY A 238 18.35 13.13 -16.75
CA GLY A 238 18.52 11.71 -16.95
C GLY A 238 18.27 11.23 -18.38
N GLU A 239 18.39 9.94 -18.56
CA GLU A 239 18.12 9.28 -19.84
C GLU A 239 16.60 9.14 -20.04
N LEU A 240 16.13 9.51 -21.25
CA LEU A 240 14.72 9.42 -21.64
C LEU A 240 14.55 8.43 -22.79
N ASN A 241 13.95 7.28 -22.51
CA ASN A 241 13.65 6.23 -23.48
C ASN A 241 12.13 6.11 -23.66
N ILE A 242 11.63 6.36 -24.88
CA ILE A 242 10.21 6.26 -25.22
C ILE A 242 10.06 5.40 -26.47
N GLU A 243 9.35 4.28 -26.33
CA GLU A 243 9.19 3.35 -27.44
C GLU A 243 7.73 2.85 -27.56
N ARG A 244 7.32 2.48 -28.76
CA ARG A 244 6.04 1.84 -29.09
C ARG A 244 4.82 2.60 -28.57
N ILE A 245 4.76 3.90 -28.84
CA ILE A 245 3.61 4.75 -28.51
C ILE A 245 2.67 4.85 -29.70
N LYS A 246 1.39 4.54 -29.52
CA LYS A 246 0.38 4.67 -30.59
C LYS A 246 -0.12 6.09 -30.76
N GLY A 247 -0.17 6.86 -29.68
CA GLY A 247 -0.59 8.26 -29.68
C GLY A 247 0.53 9.26 -29.98
N LYS A 248 0.36 10.50 -29.56
CA LYS A 248 1.35 11.56 -29.72
C LYS A 248 2.30 11.59 -28.52
N VAL A 249 3.58 11.85 -28.80
CA VAL A 249 4.58 12.13 -27.77
C VAL A 249 4.88 13.63 -27.77
N VAL A 250 4.79 14.26 -26.60
CA VAL A 250 5.10 15.66 -26.39
C VAL A 250 6.05 15.78 -25.21
N THR A 251 7.21 16.38 -25.42
CA THR A 251 8.18 16.72 -24.37
C THR A 251 8.23 18.24 -24.22
N GLN A 252 8.06 18.72 -23.01
CA GLN A 252 8.09 20.14 -22.63
C GLN A 252 9.17 20.34 -21.56
N ASN A 253 10.09 21.25 -21.81
CA ASN A 253 11.12 21.68 -20.84
C ASN A 253 10.54 22.75 -19.92
#